data_ba6f389618c3190f3118e73b6070864a
#
_entry.id   ba6f389618c3190f3118e73b6070864a
#
_cell.length_a   1.000
_cell.length_b   1.000
_cell.length_c   1.000
_cell.angle_alpha   90.00
_cell.angle_beta   90.00
_cell.angle_gamma   90.00
#
_symmetry.space_group_name_H-M   'P 1'
#
loop_
_entity.id
_entity.type
_entity.pdbx_description
1 polymer ?
#
loop_
_entity_poly.entity_id
_entity_poly.type
_entity_poly.pdbx_seq_one_letter_code
_entity_poly.pdbx_strand_id
1 'polypeptide(L)'
;MDNETVGLYNWQKDHQEMILMRTTISVDQALELLKKYNKEPFHIQHGITVSQVMGWFAEHEGFGEEADYWRVVGMLHDIDFELYPSEHCIKAPELLREAGIGEDVIHGVCSHGYGI
;
A
#
# COMPACT_ATOMS: atom_id res chain seq x y z
N MET A 1 6.15 -23.39 -19.58
CA MET A 1 6.20 -23.71 -18.16
C MET A 1 6.03 -25.20 -18.00
N ASP A 2 6.80 -25.74 -17.11
CA ASP A 2 6.62 -27.15 -16.81
C ASP A 2 5.30 -27.34 -16.09
N ASN A 3 4.93 -28.59 -15.93
CA ASN A 3 3.62 -28.92 -15.42
C ASN A 3 3.44 -28.50 -13.96
N GLU A 4 4.48 -28.60 -13.18
CA GLU A 4 4.41 -28.20 -11.80
C GLU A 4 4.39 -26.68 -11.66
N THR A 5 5.26 -26.01 -12.42
CA THR A 5 5.25 -24.56 -12.43
C THR A 5 3.94 -24.04 -13.00
N VAL A 6 3.42 -24.70 -14.03
CA VAL A 6 2.13 -24.34 -14.60
C VAL A 6 1.02 -24.54 -13.57
N GLY A 7 1.04 -25.67 -12.89
CA GLY A 7 0.06 -25.95 -11.86
C GLY A 7 0.11 -24.94 -10.74
N LEU A 8 1.32 -24.64 -10.28
CA LEU A 8 1.52 -23.66 -9.23
C LEU A 8 1.11 -22.26 -9.69
N TYR A 9 1.50 -21.90 -10.93
CA TYR A 9 1.14 -20.62 -11.50
C TYR A 9 -0.38 -20.49 -11.62
N ASN A 10 -1.03 -21.53 -12.13
CA ASN A 10 -2.48 -21.49 -12.29
C ASN A 10 -3.18 -21.44 -10.95
N TRP A 11 -2.65 -22.17 -9.95
CA TRP A 11 -3.18 -22.11 -8.61
C TRP A 11 -3.07 -20.69 -8.06
N GLN A 12 -1.92 -20.06 -8.22
CA GLN A 12 -1.70 -18.69 -7.76
C GLN A 12 -2.59 -17.71 -8.49
N LYS A 13 -2.73 -17.90 -9.79
CA LYS A 13 -3.57 -17.03 -10.60
C LYS A 13 -5.02 -17.13 -10.18
N ASP A 14 -5.52 -18.35 -10.00
CA ASP A 14 -6.89 -18.55 -9.57
C ASP A 14 -7.13 -17.95 -8.20
N HIS A 15 -6.17 -18.11 -7.31
CA HIS A 15 -6.28 -17.53 -5.97
C HIS A 15 -6.11 -16.02 -6.01
N GLN A 16 -5.32 -15.51 -6.94
CA GLN A 16 -5.22 -14.06 -7.13
C GLN A 16 -6.55 -13.46 -7.56
N GLU A 17 -7.29 -14.14 -8.42
CA GLU A 17 -8.61 -13.67 -8.80
C GLU A 17 -9.54 -13.59 -7.60
N MET A 18 -9.35 -14.49 -6.64
CA MET A 18 -10.14 -14.51 -5.42
C MET A 18 -9.61 -13.55 -4.36
N ILE A 19 -8.30 -13.29 -4.38
CA ILE A 19 -7.64 -12.52 -3.34
C ILE A 19 -6.86 -11.34 -3.90
N LEU A 20 -7.32 -10.79 -5.03
CA LEU A 20 -6.73 -9.56 -5.55
C LEU A 20 -6.66 -8.52 -4.46
N MET A 21 -5.50 -7.88 -4.36
CA MET A 21 -5.30 -6.84 -3.37
C MET A 21 -6.19 -5.66 -3.68
N ARG A 22 -7.00 -5.30 -2.72
CA ARG A 22 -7.97 -4.23 -2.87
C ARG A 22 -7.88 -3.31 -1.68
N THR A 23 -8.37 -2.11 -1.89
CA THR A 23 -8.47 -1.14 -0.82
C THR A 23 -9.94 -0.81 -0.59
N THR A 24 -10.28 -0.56 0.67
CA THR A 24 -11.63 -0.12 1.04
C THR A 24 -11.75 1.40 1.03
N ILE A 25 -10.65 2.10 0.84
CA ILE A 25 -10.66 3.55 0.75
C ILE A 25 -10.08 3.98 -0.60
N SER A 26 -10.46 5.18 -1.03
CA SER A 26 -9.94 5.75 -2.25
C SER A 26 -8.57 6.39 -2.02
N VAL A 27 -7.90 6.73 -3.11
CA VAL A 27 -6.63 7.46 -3.04
C VAL A 27 -6.85 8.82 -2.39
N ASP A 28 -7.97 9.48 -2.67
CA ASP A 28 -8.28 10.77 -2.06
C ASP A 28 -8.49 10.65 -0.55
N GLN A 29 -9.16 9.59 -0.13
CA GLN A 29 -9.34 9.33 1.30
C GLN A 29 -8.01 9.04 1.97
N ALA A 30 -7.12 8.32 1.30
CA ALA A 30 -5.78 8.06 1.81
C ALA A 30 -5.00 9.36 1.97
N LEU A 31 -5.13 10.28 1.02
CA LEU A 31 -4.47 11.57 1.11
C LEU A 31 -4.97 12.36 2.31
N GLU A 32 -6.28 12.37 2.54
CA GLU A 32 -6.83 13.05 3.71
C GLU A 32 -6.34 12.43 5.01
N LEU A 33 -6.22 11.13 5.04
CA LEU A 33 -5.69 10.44 6.21
C LEU A 33 -4.21 10.80 6.44
N LEU A 34 -3.43 10.84 5.36
CA LEU A 34 -2.03 11.25 5.44
C LEU A 34 -1.92 12.66 6.03
N LYS A 35 -2.75 13.58 5.58
CA LYS A 35 -2.76 14.95 6.05
C LYS A 35 -3.16 15.07 7.51
N LYS A 36 -3.94 14.14 8.01
CA LYS A 36 -4.33 14.14 9.41
C LYS A 36 -3.13 13.97 10.33
N TYR A 37 -2.18 13.14 9.93
CA TYR A 37 -1.02 12.83 10.75
C TYR A 37 0.27 13.52 10.30
N ASN A 38 0.24 14.22 9.18
CA ASN A 38 1.42 14.87 8.63
C ASN A 38 1.06 16.27 8.17
N LYS A 39 1.77 17.26 8.68
CA LYS A 39 1.51 18.67 8.38
C LYS A 39 2.58 19.27 7.48
N GLU A 40 3.77 18.66 7.43
CA GLU A 40 4.85 19.17 6.63
C GLU A 40 4.58 18.92 5.14
N PRO A 41 4.57 19.98 4.31
CA PRO A 41 4.31 19.81 2.88
C PRO A 41 5.22 18.80 2.20
N PHE A 42 6.44 18.69 2.66
CA PHE A 42 7.40 17.72 2.12
C PHE A 42 6.91 16.29 2.31
N HIS A 43 6.42 15.96 3.50
CA HIS A 43 5.93 14.61 3.77
C HIS A 43 4.68 14.29 2.96
N ILE A 44 3.80 15.27 2.83
CA ILE A 44 2.57 15.10 2.05
C ILE A 44 2.93 14.91 0.57
N GLN A 45 3.81 15.75 0.03
CA GLN A 45 4.22 15.64 -1.36
C GLN A 45 4.93 14.31 -1.63
N HIS A 46 5.74 13.85 -0.69
CA HIS A 46 6.42 12.56 -0.81
C HIS A 46 5.39 11.43 -0.92
N GLY A 47 4.37 11.44 -0.07
CA GLY A 47 3.30 10.45 -0.15
C GLY A 47 2.59 10.45 -1.50
N ILE A 48 2.28 11.64 -2.01
CA ILE A 48 1.64 11.78 -3.31
C ILE A 48 2.55 11.23 -4.41
N THR A 49 3.82 11.57 -4.38
CA THR A 49 4.78 11.11 -5.39
C THR A 49 4.92 9.60 -5.38
N VAL A 50 5.07 9.00 -4.22
CA VAL A 50 5.21 7.55 -4.11
C VAL A 50 3.93 6.86 -4.56
N SER A 51 2.77 7.44 -4.21
CA SER A 51 1.49 6.92 -4.67
C SER A 51 1.43 6.86 -6.20
N GLN A 52 1.83 7.93 -6.85
CA GLN A 52 1.81 8.00 -8.32
C GLN A 52 2.80 7.00 -8.94
N VAL A 53 3.98 6.90 -8.37
CA VAL A 53 4.99 5.96 -8.88
C VAL A 53 4.51 4.52 -8.74
N MET A 54 3.96 4.19 -7.59
CA MET A 54 3.47 2.82 -7.35
C MET A 54 2.28 2.47 -8.24
N GLY A 55 1.39 3.42 -8.46
CA GLY A 55 0.28 3.21 -9.39
C GLY A 55 0.76 2.99 -10.82
N TRP A 56 1.71 3.81 -11.25
CA TRP A 56 2.32 3.68 -12.57
C TRP A 56 2.98 2.31 -12.72
N PHE A 57 3.74 1.91 -11.73
CA PHE A 57 4.43 0.63 -11.73
C PHE A 57 3.42 -0.52 -11.83
N ALA A 58 2.37 -0.48 -11.03
CA ALA A 58 1.35 -1.52 -11.06
C ALA A 58 0.72 -1.65 -12.44
N GLU A 59 0.39 -0.52 -13.05
CA GLU A 59 -0.24 -0.52 -14.38
C GLU A 59 0.70 -1.05 -15.47
N HIS A 60 1.99 -0.80 -15.34
CA HIS A 60 2.96 -1.20 -16.37
C HIS A 60 3.55 -2.59 -16.15
N GLU A 61 3.41 -3.14 -14.95
CA GLU A 61 3.97 -4.45 -14.63
C GLU A 61 2.92 -5.56 -14.53
N GLY A 62 1.73 -5.30 -15.04
CA GLY A 62 0.68 -6.31 -15.08
C GLY A 62 -0.22 -6.38 -13.86
N PHE A 63 -0.14 -5.40 -12.98
CA PHE A 63 -0.96 -5.35 -11.77
C PHE A 63 -2.00 -4.24 -11.83
N GLY A 64 -2.46 -3.89 -13.05
CA GLY A 64 -3.36 -2.76 -13.23
C GLY A 64 -4.65 -2.84 -12.41
N GLU A 65 -5.16 -4.04 -12.20
CA GLU A 65 -6.36 -4.22 -11.39
C GLU A 65 -6.14 -3.90 -9.92
N GLU A 66 -4.87 -3.92 -9.48
CA GLU A 66 -4.49 -3.58 -8.12
C GLU A 66 -3.92 -2.17 -8.00
N ALA A 67 -3.96 -1.39 -9.06
CA ALA A 67 -3.29 -0.09 -9.07
C ALA A 67 -3.74 0.83 -7.94
N ASP A 68 -5.04 0.84 -7.64
CA ASP A 68 -5.53 1.68 -6.54
C ASP A 68 -5.03 1.21 -5.18
N TYR A 69 -4.94 -0.09 -4.99
CA TYR A 69 -4.32 -0.63 -3.78
C TYR A 69 -2.87 -0.14 -3.65
N TRP A 70 -2.11 -0.23 -4.74
CA TRP A 70 -0.71 0.19 -4.75
C TRP A 70 -0.59 1.69 -4.49
N ARG A 71 -1.50 2.49 -5.05
CA ARG A 71 -1.53 3.92 -4.81
C ARG A 71 -1.81 4.26 -3.35
N VAL A 72 -2.76 3.57 -2.75
CA VAL A 72 -3.10 3.78 -1.34
C VAL A 72 -1.93 3.38 -0.45
N VAL A 73 -1.30 2.24 -0.72
CA VAL A 73 -0.12 1.80 0.03
C VAL A 73 0.99 2.84 -0.07
N GLY A 74 1.26 3.32 -1.29
CA GLY A 74 2.28 4.35 -1.48
C GLY A 74 1.98 5.64 -0.75
N MET A 75 0.72 6.06 -0.77
CA MET A 75 0.30 7.28 -0.08
C MET A 75 0.52 7.19 1.42
N LEU A 76 0.30 6.03 2.00
CA LEU A 76 0.31 5.84 3.45
C LEU A 76 1.61 5.25 3.99
N HIS A 77 2.59 4.97 3.13
CA HIS A 77 3.78 4.23 3.57
C HIS A 77 4.58 4.92 4.67
N ASP A 78 4.54 6.24 4.74
CA ASP A 78 5.24 7.02 5.77
C ASP A 78 4.28 7.76 6.69
N ILE A 79 3.05 7.25 6.87
CA ILE A 79 2.03 7.96 7.64
C ILE A 79 2.48 8.29 9.06
N ASP A 80 3.30 7.44 9.65
CA ASP A 80 3.75 7.60 11.04
C ASP A 80 5.09 8.32 11.18
N PHE A 81 5.71 8.72 10.08
CA PHE A 81 7.07 9.24 10.13
C PHE A 81 7.19 10.57 10.88
N GLU A 82 6.26 11.48 10.64
CA GLU A 82 6.34 12.82 11.23
C GLU A 82 6.14 12.81 12.73
N LEU A 83 5.15 12.05 13.20
CA LEU A 83 4.84 11.98 14.63
C LEU A 83 5.71 11.01 15.40
N TYR A 84 6.14 9.96 14.74
CA TYR A 84 6.87 8.86 15.39
C TYR A 84 8.10 8.46 14.59
N PRO A 85 9.04 9.39 14.35
CA PRO A 85 10.18 9.07 13.50
C PRO A 85 11.04 7.91 13.99
N SER A 86 11.11 7.71 15.30
CA SER A 86 11.88 6.60 15.89
C SER A 86 11.11 5.30 15.88
N GLU A 87 9.82 5.35 15.59
CA GLU A 87 8.94 4.18 15.60
C GLU A 87 8.24 4.01 14.27
N HIS A 88 8.87 4.49 13.21
CA HIS A 88 8.37 4.34 11.85
C HIS A 88 8.11 2.87 11.55
N CYS A 89 6.98 2.57 10.94
CA CYS A 89 6.48 1.23 10.64
C CYS A 89 6.04 0.44 11.87
N ILE A 90 6.28 0.93 13.07
CA ILE A 90 5.77 0.31 14.29
C ILE A 90 4.42 0.93 14.65
N LYS A 91 4.31 2.25 14.49
CA LYS A 91 3.07 2.96 14.79
C LYS A 91 2.06 2.95 13.67
N ALA A 92 2.51 2.77 12.43
CA ALA A 92 1.61 2.77 11.28
C ALA A 92 0.45 1.78 11.44
N PRO A 93 0.67 0.53 11.86
CA PRO A 93 -0.47 -0.39 12.01
C PRO A 93 -1.54 0.13 12.97
N GLU A 94 -1.14 0.74 14.08
CA GLU A 94 -2.10 1.28 15.03
C GLU A 94 -2.92 2.41 14.44
N LEU A 95 -2.24 3.34 13.77
CA LEU A 95 -2.90 4.48 13.16
C LEU A 95 -3.87 4.04 12.07
N LEU A 96 -3.45 3.07 11.27
CA LEU A 96 -4.27 2.59 10.18
C LEU A 96 -5.47 1.80 10.68
N ARG A 97 -5.30 0.98 11.71
CA ARG A 97 -6.42 0.23 12.29
C ARG A 97 -7.44 1.17 12.93
N GLU A 98 -6.99 2.20 13.60
CA GLU A 98 -7.88 3.21 14.18
C GLU A 98 -8.71 3.90 13.09
N ALA A 99 -8.14 4.05 11.90
CA ALA A 99 -8.83 4.67 10.78
C ALA A 99 -9.72 3.69 10.02
N GLY A 100 -9.78 2.42 10.44
CA GLY A 100 -10.61 1.43 9.77
C GLY A 100 -10.00 0.87 8.50
N ILE A 101 -8.70 0.98 8.34
CA ILE A 101 -8.00 0.48 7.15
C ILE A 101 -7.85 -1.04 7.25
N GLY A 102 -8.11 -1.73 6.13
CA GLY A 102 -8.00 -3.18 6.08
C GLY A 102 -6.58 -3.70 6.21
N GLU A 103 -6.46 -4.94 6.68
CA GLU A 103 -5.14 -5.55 6.93
C GLU A 103 -4.30 -5.70 5.67
N ASP A 104 -4.91 -5.83 4.50
CA ASP A 104 -4.16 -5.91 3.25
C ASP A 104 -3.33 -4.65 3.01
N VAL A 105 -3.93 -3.49 3.24
CA VAL A 105 -3.24 -2.22 3.09
C VAL A 105 -2.19 -2.07 4.19
N ILE A 106 -2.54 -2.43 5.42
CA ILE A 106 -1.61 -2.35 6.55
C ILE A 106 -0.36 -3.19 6.26
N HIS A 107 -0.55 -4.41 5.77
CA HIS A 107 0.55 -5.28 5.43
C HIS A 107 1.42 -4.65 4.35
N GLY A 108 0.80 -4.11 3.31
CA GLY A 108 1.54 -3.45 2.23
C GLY A 108 2.34 -2.26 2.72
N VAL A 109 1.73 -1.44 3.58
CA VAL A 109 2.41 -0.27 4.14
C VAL A 109 3.60 -0.66 4.98
N CYS A 110 3.45 -1.69 5.80
CA CYS A 110 4.49 -2.06 6.76
C CYS A 110 5.63 -2.86 6.14
N SER A 111 5.39 -3.53 5.01
CA SER A 111 6.41 -4.36 4.37
C SER A 111 7.65 -3.59 3.97
N HIS A 112 7.48 -2.36 3.46
CA HIS A 112 8.61 -1.59 2.95
C HIS A 112 9.61 -1.24 4.06
N GLY A 113 9.13 -1.09 5.29
CA GLY A 113 9.96 -0.70 6.42
C GLY A 113 10.98 -1.76 6.82
N TYR A 114 10.79 -2.97 6.32
CA TYR A 114 11.70 -4.08 6.61
C TYR A 114 12.54 -4.46 5.39
N GLY A 115 12.47 -3.68 4.33
CA GLY A 115 13.23 -3.96 3.13
C GLY A 115 12.73 -5.18 2.36
N ILE A 116 11.50 -5.52 2.56
CA ILE A 116 10.90 -6.68 1.92
C ILE A 116 9.83 -6.29 0.95
#